data_70f93db42b94c3c6a09e624f4d40e36c
#
_entry.id   70f93db42b94c3c6a09e624f4d40e36c
#
_cell.length_a   1.000
_cell.length_b   1.000
_cell.length_c   1.000
_cell.angle_alpha   90.00
_cell.angle_beta   90.00
_cell.angle_gamma   90.00
#
_symmetry.space_group_name_H-M   'P 1'
#
loop_
_entity.id
_entity.type
_entity.pdbx_description
1 polymer ?
#
loop_
_entity_poly.entity_id
_entity_poly.type
_entity_poly.pdbx_seq_one_letter_code
_entity_poly.pdbx_strand_id
1 'polypeptide(L)'
;MLRGAGMLGLALGGAGCASRAGADFAPVDSLLRDAVARGDVPGVVAAVGHGGRIVYRGVHGHRALLPAPEPESWTTRFDMASLTKPTITAPAVMQLWEQGAFTLDEPVARRLPAFAAAGKQDITIRQLLTHYSGLAPDLDLATPWQGRDAAVRRVMAARPDRPAGERFVYSDINFITLGLLVETVSGLPLDRYAARHILAPLGMAHSGFRPDAALGPEIAPTQFDDGNVMLRGVVHDPTARRMGGVAGHAGLFSDADDMAAYAQALLDRRAGRGSAFPLKRGTVLLMTTPQQPADRTDLRGLGWDIATHYSTPRGDLFPVGSFGHTGFTGTSLWMDPASDSFVLILTNRVHPDGGHGRQIIRLRNDVATAAARALGVT
;
A
#
# COMPACT_ATOMS: atom_id res chain seq x y z
N MET A 1 -5.55 84.39 -23.28
CA MET A 1 -4.62 83.43 -22.61
C MET A 1 -5.35 82.12 -22.48
N LEU A 2 -5.14 81.21 -23.42
CA LEU A 2 -5.72 79.85 -23.45
C LEU A 2 -4.78 78.90 -22.80
N ARG A 3 -5.28 78.10 -21.82
CA ARG A 3 -4.57 76.92 -21.23
C ARG A 3 -5.13 75.64 -21.87
N GLY A 4 -4.29 74.89 -22.57
CA GLY A 4 -4.63 73.59 -23.07
C GLY A 4 -4.50 72.51 -21.96
N ALA A 5 -5.49 71.63 -21.87
CA ALA A 5 -5.51 70.47 -21.03
C ALA A 5 -5.13 69.23 -21.89
N GLY A 6 -4.00 68.60 -21.55
CA GLY A 6 -3.61 67.37 -22.16
C GLY A 6 -4.32 66.18 -21.46
N MET A 7 -5.01 65.36 -22.23
CA MET A 7 -5.55 64.06 -21.79
C MET A 7 -4.46 63.00 -21.84
N LEU A 8 -4.14 62.41 -20.68
CA LEU A 8 -3.32 61.19 -20.57
C LEU A 8 -4.25 59.98 -20.72
N GLY A 9 -4.11 59.25 -21.80
CA GLY A 9 -4.81 57.99 -22.01
C GLY A 9 -4.13 56.87 -21.19
N LEU A 10 -4.84 56.31 -20.20
CA LEU A 10 -4.42 55.08 -19.53
C LEU A 10 -4.76 53.89 -20.45
N ALA A 11 -3.75 53.20 -20.93
CA ALA A 11 -3.89 51.88 -21.56
C ALA A 11 -4.08 50.84 -20.45
N LEU A 12 -5.29 50.33 -20.29
CA LEU A 12 -5.56 49.12 -19.50
C LEU A 12 -5.04 47.90 -20.22
N GLY A 13 -3.86 47.44 -19.82
CA GLY A 13 -3.32 46.12 -20.21
C GLY A 13 -4.21 45.01 -19.64
N GLY A 14 -5.01 44.38 -20.45
CA GLY A 14 -5.78 43.19 -20.11
C GLY A 14 -4.78 42.04 -19.80
N ALA A 15 -4.63 41.72 -18.54
CA ALA A 15 -4.00 40.46 -18.14
C ALA A 15 -4.93 39.32 -18.56
N GLY A 16 -4.61 38.69 -19.69
CA GLY A 16 -5.27 37.45 -20.12
C GLY A 16 -5.08 36.37 -19.06
N CYS A 17 -6.17 36.03 -18.37
CA CYS A 17 -6.22 34.77 -17.63
C CYS A 17 -6.03 33.64 -18.64
N ALA A 18 -4.81 33.12 -18.74
CA ALA A 18 -4.58 31.83 -19.35
C ALA A 18 -5.36 30.81 -18.52
N SER A 19 -6.49 30.35 -19.05
CA SER A 19 -7.19 29.19 -18.49
C SER A 19 -6.18 28.05 -18.49
N ARG A 20 -5.71 27.61 -17.33
CA ARG A 20 -4.99 26.34 -17.21
C ARG A 20 -5.92 25.28 -17.80
N ALA A 21 -5.57 24.75 -18.96
CA ALA A 21 -6.22 23.55 -19.48
C ALA A 21 -6.22 22.50 -18.35
N GLY A 22 -7.39 21.96 -18.05
CA GLY A 22 -7.51 20.92 -17.01
C GLY A 22 -6.57 19.77 -17.36
N ALA A 23 -6.04 19.10 -16.34
CA ALA A 23 -5.17 17.94 -16.54
C ALA A 23 -5.87 16.89 -17.44
N ASP A 24 -5.18 16.42 -18.50
CA ASP A 24 -5.73 15.43 -19.42
C ASP A 24 -5.37 14.02 -18.95
N PHE A 25 -6.38 13.31 -18.42
CA PHE A 25 -6.26 11.91 -17.99
C PHE A 25 -6.75 10.90 -19.04
N ALA A 26 -7.07 11.31 -20.28
CA ALA A 26 -7.44 10.39 -21.35
C ALA A 26 -6.39 9.30 -21.63
N PRO A 27 -5.07 9.57 -21.56
CA PRO A 27 -4.05 8.52 -21.65
C PRO A 27 -4.13 7.48 -20.53
N VAL A 28 -4.42 7.90 -19.29
CA VAL A 28 -4.62 6.99 -18.16
C VAL A 28 -5.82 6.08 -18.41
N ASP A 29 -6.94 6.67 -18.83
CA ASP A 29 -8.19 5.95 -19.13
C ASP A 29 -7.98 4.90 -20.24
N SER A 30 -7.28 5.27 -21.33
CA SER A 30 -6.94 4.36 -22.41
C SER A 30 -6.11 3.17 -21.93
N LEU A 31 -5.06 3.40 -21.13
CA LEU A 31 -4.20 2.33 -20.60
C LEU A 31 -4.99 1.30 -19.79
N LEU A 32 -5.92 1.77 -18.94
CA LEU A 32 -6.75 0.90 -18.10
C LEU A 32 -7.73 0.08 -18.96
N ARG A 33 -8.43 0.74 -19.89
CA ARG A 33 -9.37 0.08 -20.82
C ARG A 33 -8.68 -0.96 -21.68
N ASP A 34 -7.52 -0.61 -22.25
CA ASP A 34 -6.76 -1.49 -23.11
C ASP A 34 -6.20 -2.69 -22.36
N ALA A 35 -5.82 -2.54 -21.07
CA ALA A 35 -5.40 -3.65 -20.23
C ALA A 35 -6.53 -4.66 -20.00
N VAL A 36 -7.75 -4.18 -19.75
CA VAL A 36 -8.94 -5.04 -19.66
C VAL A 36 -9.25 -5.71 -21.00
N ALA A 37 -9.21 -4.96 -22.10
CA ALA A 37 -9.50 -5.48 -23.43
C ALA A 37 -8.51 -6.57 -23.90
N ARG A 38 -7.25 -6.50 -23.46
CA ARG A 38 -6.24 -7.55 -23.70
C ARG A 38 -6.34 -8.73 -22.76
N GLY A 39 -7.17 -8.66 -21.69
CA GLY A 39 -7.23 -9.68 -20.65
C GLY A 39 -6.02 -9.65 -19.69
N ASP A 40 -5.28 -8.55 -19.62
CA ASP A 40 -4.17 -8.40 -18.67
C ASP A 40 -4.68 -8.38 -17.23
N VAL A 41 -5.89 -7.86 -17.02
CA VAL A 41 -6.66 -7.85 -15.78
C VAL A 41 -8.16 -8.05 -16.08
N PRO A 42 -8.94 -8.67 -15.19
CA PRO A 42 -10.37 -8.86 -15.41
C PRO A 42 -11.17 -7.55 -15.31
N GLY A 43 -10.78 -6.70 -14.39
CA GLY A 43 -11.28 -5.35 -14.16
C GLY A 43 -10.30 -4.54 -13.35
N VAL A 44 -10.50 -3.24 -13.31
CA VAL A 44 -9.64 -2.30 -12.62
C VAL A 44 -10.40 -1.07 -12.14
N VAL A 45 -10.11 -0.67 -10.90
CA VAL A 45 -10.48 0.63 -10.33
C VAL A 45 -9.19 1.41 -10.12
N ALA A 46 -9.16 2.66 -10.60
CA ALA A 46 -8.01 3.53 -10.43
C ALA A 46 -8.40 4.93 -9.96
N ALA A 47 -7.57 5.52 -9.11
CA ALA A 47 -7.69 6.90 -8.69
C ALA A 47 -6.36 7.63 -8.83
N VAL A 48 -6.42 8.90 -9.27
CA VAL A 48 -5.32 9.85 -9.12
C VAL A 48 -5.77 10.95 -8.17
N GLY A 49 -5.03 11.13 -7.08
CA GLY A 49 -5.21 12.25 -6.15
C GLY A 49 -4.18 13.33 -6.42
N HIS A 50 -4.58 14.60 -6.26
CA HIS A 50 -3.69 15.75 -6.36
C HIS A 50 -4.26 16.95 -5.59
N GLY A 51 -3.42 17.58 -4.78
CA GLY A 51 -3.80 18.81 -4.07
C GLY A 51 -5.02 18.63 -3.16
N GLY A 52 -5.12 17.51 -2.45
CA GLY A 52 -6.20 17.26 -1.49
C GLY A 52 -7.50 16.70 -2.07
N ARG A 53 -7.54 16.31 -3.35
CA ARG A 53 -8.76 15.80 -4.01
C ARG A 53 -8.45 14.69 -5.01
N ILE A 54 -9.43 13.85 -5.29
CA ILE A 54 -9.36 12.91 -6.40
C ILE A 54 -9.62 13.68 -7.69
N VAL A 55 -8.65 13.70 -8.60
CA VAL A 55 -8.71 14.42 -9.90
C VAL A 55 -9.00 13.48 -11.07
N TYR A 56 -8.87 12.17 -10.88
CA TYR A 56 -9.26 11.15 -11.85
C TYR A 56 -9.84 9.93 -11.13
N ARG A 57 -10.91 9.36 -11.70
CA ARG A 57 -11.54 8.09 -11.32
C ARG A 57 -11.75 7.25 -12.58
N GLY A 58 -11.23 6.02 -12.58
CA GLY A 58 -11.42 5.06 -13.65
C GLY A 58 -12.00 3.76 -13.11
N VAL A 59 -12.99 3.20 -13.84
CA VAL A 59 -13.61 1.90 -13.54
C VAL A 59 -13.83 1.17 -14.86
N HIS A 60 -13.18 0.03 -15.04
CA HIS A 60 -13.24 -0.72 -16.30
C HIS A 60 -13.32 -2.22 -16.04
N GLY A 61 -14.06 -2.95 -16.89
CA GLY A 61 -14.12 -4.40 -16.90
C GLY A 61 -15.05 -5.00 -15.84
N HIS A 62 -14.64 -6.11 -15.25
CA HIS A 62 -15.46 -6.93 -14.37
C HIS A 62 -14.68 -7.27 -13.09
N ARG A 63 -15.35 -7.19 -11.92
CA ARG A 63 -14.78 -7.67 -10.66
C ARG A 63 -14.70 -9.19 -10.59
N ALA A 64 -15.57 -9.89 -11.33
CA ALA A 64 -15.54 -11.35 -11.48
C ALA A 64 -15.80 -11.75 -12.93
N LEU A 65 -15.14 -12.79 -13.40
CA LEU A 65 -15.38 -13.42 -14.70
C LEU A 65 -16.17 -14.72 -14.54
N LEU A 66 -16.05 -15.38 -13.39
CA LEU A 66 -16.65 -16.67 -13.08
C LEU A 66 -17.46 -16.60 -11.76
N PRO A 67 -18.58 -17.37 -11.68
CA PRO A 67 -19.15 -18.24 -12.69
C PRO A 67 -19.82 -17.49 -13.85
N ALA A 68 -20.08 -16.19 -13.67
CA ALA A 68 -20.61 -15.28 -14.69
C ALA A 68 -19.92 -13.90 -14.53
N PRO A 69 -19.80 -13.12 -15.61
CA PRO A 69 -19.25 -11.78 -15.53
C PRO A 69 -20.07 -10.87 -14.60
N GLU A 70 -19.39 -10.24 -13.62
CA GLU A 70 -19.96 -9.23 -12.74
C GLU A 70 -19.28 -7.89 -13.03
N PRO A 71 -20.02 -6.82 -13.35
CA PRO A 71 -19.41 -5.52 -13.65
C PRO A 71 -18.51 -5.01 -12.51
N GLU A 72 -17.41 -4.35 -12.86
CA GLU A 72 -16.59 -3.63 -11.90
C GLU A 72 -17.33 -2.39 -11.37
N SER A 73 -17.01 -2.00 -10.15
CA SER A 73 -17.62 -0.87 -9.47
C SER A 73 -16.58 -0.08 -8.67
N TRP A 74 -16.76 1.23 -8.53
CA TRP A 74 -15.93 2.07 -7.66
C TRP A 74 -15.91 1.60 -6.21
N THR A 75 -16.98 0.98 -5.74
CA THR A 75 -17.16 0.48 -4.37
C THR A 75 -16.77 -0.99 -4.21
N THR A 76 -16.23 -1.61 -5.25
CA THR A 76 -15.72 -2.99 -5.16
C THR A 76 -14.60 -3.06 -4.13
N ARG A 77 -14.70 -4.02 -3.22
CA ARG A 77 -13.67 -4.31 -2.22
C ARG A 77 -12.68 -5.33 -2.78
N PHE A 78 -11.41 -5.05 -2.57
CA PHE A 78 -10.32 -5.89 -3.05
C PHE A 78 -9.52 -6.45 -1.87
N ASP A 79 -8.99 -7.66 -2.02
CA ASP A 79 -7.93 -8.14 -1.16
C ASP A 79 -6.66 -7.29 -1.42
N MET A 80 -6.28 -6.53 -0.42
CA MET A 80 -5.12 -5.62 -0.49
C MET A 80 -3.78 -6.34 -0.50
N ALA A 81 -3.75 -7.63 -0.18
CA ALA A 81 -2.52 -8.40 -0.08
C ALA A 81 -1.45 -7.65 0.72
N SER A 82 -0.26 -7.49 0.17
CA SER A 82 0.86 -6.83 0.85
C SER A 82 0.70 -5.34 1.12
N LEU A 83 -0.32 -4.67 0.57
CA LEU A 83 -0.66 -3.32 1.02
C LEU A 83 -1.12 -3.29 2.49
N THR A 84 -1.49 -4.45 3.08
CA THR A 84 -1.70 -4.60 4.53
C THR A 84 -0.50 -4.12 5.34
N LYS A 85 0.72 -4.34 4.85
CA LYS A 85 1.96 -3.97 5.54
C LYS A 85 2.06 -2.47 5.84
N PRO A 86 2.07 -1.60 4.83
CA PRO A 86 2.17 -0.16 5.05
C PRO A 86 0.87 0.48 5.52
N THR A 87 -0.30 -0.13 5.25
CA THR A 87 -1.58 0.46 5.63
C THR A 87 -1.95 0.17 7.08
N ILE A 88 -1.61 -1.01 7.59
CA ILE A 88 -2.00 -1.46 8.93
C ILE A 88 -0.79 -1.68 9.84
N THR A 89 0.10 -2.61 9.48
CA THR A 89 1.10 -3.12 10.42
C THR A 89 2.17 -2.09 10.74
N ALA A 90 2.72 -1.41 9.74
CA ALA A 90 3.72 -0.39 9.96
C ALA A 90 3.17 0.80 10.76
N PRO A 91 2.00 1.40 10.45
CA PRO A 91 1.40 2.42 11.30
C PRO A 91 1.13 1.95 12.74
N ALA A 92 0.66 0.71 12.95
CA ALA A 92 0.42 0.15 14.28
C ALA A 92 1.72 0.07 15.10
N VAL A 93 2.80 -0.44 14.49
CA VAL A 93 4.13 -0.47 15.12
C VAL A 93 4.58 0.94 15.47
N MET A 94 4.40 1.91 14.56
CA MET A 94 4.85 3.28 14.79
C MET A 94 3.99 4.03 15.81
N GLN A 95 2.71 3.70 15.98
CA GLN A 95 1.90 4.22 17.09
C GLN A 95 2.43 3.75 18.45
N LEU A 96 2.75 2.47 18.58
CA LEU A 96 3.33 1.92 19.81
C LEU A 96 4.72 2.49 20.08
N TRP A 97 5.52 2.72 19.04
CA TRP A 97 6.79 3.43 19.15
C TRP A 97 6.61 4.88 19.62
N GLU A 98 5.64 5.63 19.10
CA GLU A 98 5.31 6.99 19.58
C GLU A 98 4.88 7.03 21.05
N GLN A 99 4.29 5.96 21.54
CA GLN A 99 3.89 5.79 22.94
C GLN A 99 5.08 5.40 23.84
N GLY A 100 6.29 5.22 23.28
CA GLY A 100 7.48 4.85 24.03
C GLY A 100 7.54 3.38 24.43
N ALA A 101 6.72 2.51 23.83
CA ALA A 101 6.69 1.09 24.17
C ALA A 101 8.01 0.38 23.85
N PHE A 102 8.74 0.85 22.85
CA PHE A 102 10.04 0.31 22.42
C PHE A 102 10.81 1.34 21.59
N THR A 103 12.10 1.06 21.29
CA THR A 103 12.88 1.80 20.31
C THR A 103 13.00 0.99 19.01
N LEU A 104 13.13 1.67 17.85
CA LEU A 104 13.23 0.97 16.56
C LEU A 104 14.49 0.10 16.45
N ASP A 105 15.55 0.48 17.15
CA ASP A 105 16.85 -0.18 17.08
C ASP A 105 17.05 -1.22 18.19
N GLU A 106 16.04 -1.41 19.07
CA GLU A 106 16.09 -2.52 20.00
C GLU A 106 15.82 -3.87 19.32
N PRO A 107 16.43 -4.97 19.80
CA PRO A 107 16.10 -6.31 19.33
C PRO A 107 14.62 -6.66 19.56
N VAL A 108 13.99 -7.25 18.54
CA VAL A 108 12.61 -7.75 18.63
C VAL A 108 12.43 -8.72 19.81
N ALA A 109 13.47 -9.49 20.11
CA ALA A 109 13.50 -10.47 21.20
C ALA A 109 13.25 -9.88 22.57
N ARG A 110 13.45 -8.57 22.78
CA ARG A 110 13.09 -7.89 24.04
C ARG A 110 11.59 -7.89 24.30
N ARG A 111 10.78 -7.87 23.25
CA ARG A 111 9.30 -7.87 23.33
C ARG A 111 8.70 -9.22 23.01
N LEU A 112 9.38 -9.99 22.18
CA LEU A 112 9.03 -11.37 21.79
C LEU A 112 10.19 -12.30 22.15
N PRO A 113 10.36 -12.73 23.42
CA PRO A 113 11.54 -13.51 23.82
C PRO A 113 11.78 -14.78 23.01
N ALA A 114 10.73 -15.48 22.59
CA ALA A 114 10.82 -16.66 21.74
C ALA A 114 11.45 -16.37 20.37
N PHE A 115 11.43 -15.12 19.90
CA PHE A 115 12.05 -14.71 18.65
C PHE A 115 13.58 -14.79 18.68
N ALA A 116 14.20 -14.76 19.87
CA ALA A 116 15.67 -14.92 20.01
C ALA A 116 16.19 -16.24 19.47
N ALA A 117 15.33 -17.26 19.35
CA ALA A 117 15.70 -18.57 18.84
C ALA A 117 16.28 -18.51 17.42
N ALA A 118 17.08 -19.51 17.09
CA ALA A 118 17.60 -19.75 15.74
C ALA A 118 18.48 -18.61 15.18
N GLY A 119 19.18 -17.86 16.05
CA GLY A 119 20.13 -16.82 15.63
C GLY A 119 19.51 -15.44 15.34
N LYS A 120 18.29 -15.16 15.85
CA LYS A 120 17.58 -13.90 15.64
C LYS A 120 17.65 -12.91 16.82
N GLN A 121 18.45 -13.20 17.84
CA GLN A 121 18.50 -12.43 19.09
C GLN A 121 18.76 -10.92 18.90
N ASP A 122 19.50 -10.56 17.84
CA ASP A 122 19.94 -9.19 17.58
C ASP A 122 19.16 -8.48 16.44
N ILE A 123 18.21 -9.17 15.80
CA ILE A 123 17.40 -8.56 14.73
C ILE A 123 16.52 -7.47 15.35
N THR A 124 16.63 -6.23 14.81
CA THR A 124 15.91 -5.06 15.32
C THR A 124 14.53 -4.89 14.65
N ILE A 125 13.66 -4.12 15.30
CA ILE A 125 12.35 -3.75 14.76
C ILE A 125 12.53 -2.97 13.44
N ARG A 126 13.51 -2.05 13.35
CA ARG A 126 13.84 -1.33 12.10
C ARG A 126 14.21 -2.27 10.96
N GLN A 127 15.02 -3.30 11.22
CA GLN A 127 15.40 -4.27 10.20
C GLN A 127 14.22 -5.10 9.69
N LEU A 128 13.23 -5.40 10.53
CA LEU A 128 11.98 -6.02 10.07
C LEU A 128 11.17 -5.06 9.18
N LEU A 129 10.96 -3.80 9.61
CA LEU A 129 10.19 -2.80 8.88
C LEU A 129 10.80 -2.45 7.51
N THR A 130 12.11 -2.57 7.36
CA THR A 130 12.84 -2.25 6.13
C THR A 130 13.18 -3.47 5.27
N HIS A 131 12.83 -4.68 5.72
CA HIS A 131 13.19 -5.94 5.06
C HIS A 131 14.69 -6.21 4.96
N TYR A 132 15.45 -5.79 5.98
CA TYR A 132 16.88 -6.04 6.12
C TYR A 132 17.20 -7.00 7.28
N SER A 133 16.25 -7.87 7.64
CA SER A 133 16.41 -8.84 8.73
C SER A 133 17.27 -10.06 8.38
N GLY A 134 17.46 -10.35 7.09
CA GLY A 134 18.09 -11.58 6.62
C GLY A 134 17.18 -12.83 6.61
N LEU A 135 15.90 -12.69 7.01
CA LEU A 135 14.93 -13.78 7.01
C LEU A 135 14.48 -14.14 5.60
N ALA A 136 14.08 -15.39 5.41
CA ALA A 136 13.53 -15.90 4.16
C ALA A 136 12.26 -15.13 3.74
N PRO A 137 11.88 -15.15 2.44
CA PRO A 137 10.71 -14.43 1.94
C PRO A 137 9.40 -14.81 2.64
N ASP A 138 9.16 -16.10 2.90
CA ASP A 138 7.94 -16.60 3.54
C ASP A 138 8.21 -17.87 4.35
N LEU A 139 7.21 -18.33 5.10
CA LEU A 139 7.21 -19.61 5.76
C LEU A 139 7.12 -20.75 4.74
N ASP A 140 7.76 -21.88 5.06
CA ASP A 140 7.64 -23.09 4.24
C ASP A 140 6.18 -23.58 4.23
N LEU A 141 5.59 -23.62 3.04
CA LEU A 141 4.24 -24.12 2.78
C LEU A 141 4.20 -25.57 2.29
N ALA A 142 5.34 -26.15 1.90
CA ALA A 142 5.42 -27.53 1.41
C ALA A 142 5.08 -28.53 2.50
N THR A 143 5.52 -28.26 3.73
CA THR A 143 5.13 -29.06 4.89
C THR A 143 3.74 -28.61 5.37
N PRO A 144 2.74 -29.51 5.47
CA PRO A 144 1.40 -29.14 5.93
C PRO A 144 1.40 -28.56 7.34
N TRP A 145 0.70 -27.46 7.52
CA TRP A 145 0.41 -26.85 8.83
C TRP A 145 -0.86 -26.00 8.72
N GLN A 146 -1.52 -25.79 9.86
CA GLN A 146 -2.74 -24.99 9.96
C GLN A 146 -2.81 -24.33 11.34
N GLY A 147 -3.41 -23.14 11.34
CA GLY A 147 -3.68 -22.36 12.54
C GLY A 147 -2.55 -21.41 12.93
N ARG A 148 -2.96 -20.37 13.63
CA ARG A 148 -2.10 -19.27 14.07
C ARG A 148 -0.90 -19.75 14.91
N ASP A 149 -1.15 -20.66 15.87
CA ASP A 149 -0.09 -21.17 16.74
C ASP A 149 1.00 -21.93 15.98
N ALA A 150 0.61 -22.67 14.93
CA ALA A 150 1.57 -23.34 14.05
C ALA A 150 2.43 -22.34 13.28
N ALA A 151 1.82 -21.25 12.77
CA ALA A 151 2.55 -20.16 12.13
C ALA A 151 3.53 -19.49 13.11
N VAL A 152 3.08 -19.16 14.33
CA VAL A 152 3.94 -18.56 15.36
C VAL A 152 5.13 -19.44 15.67
N ARG A 153 4.95 -20.76 15.89
CA ARG A 153 6.06 -21.69 16.10
C ARG A 153 7.05 -21.68 14.94
N ARG A 154 6.56 -21.64 13.68
CA ARG A 154 7.42 -21.60 12.49
C ARG A 154 8.19 -20.28 12.37
N VAL A 155 7.57 -19.15 12.65
CA VAL A 155 8.24 -17.84 12.72
C VAL A 155 9.35 -17.86 13.77
N MET A 156 9.08 -18.41 14.96
CA MET A 156 10.07 -18.49 16.04
C MET A 156 11.21 -19.47 15.69
N ALA A 157 10.94 -20.52 14.92
CA ALA A 157 11.93 -21.47 14.46
C ALA A 157 12.70 -21.06 13.18
N ALA A 158 12.17 -20.06 12.43
CA ALA A 158 12.82 -19.59 11.20
C ALA A 158 14.25 -19.09 11.48
N ARG A 159 15.18 -19.49 10.61
CA ARG A 159 16.57 -19.04 10.67
C ARG A 159 16.81 -17.97 9.63
N PRO A 160 17.61 -16.93 9.93
CA PRO A 160 18.09 -16.02 8.90
C PRO A 160 18.98 -16.76 7.90
N ASP A 161 18.79 -16.53 6.61
CA ASP A 161 19.64 -17.07 5.53
C ASP A 161 20.95 -16.30 5.44
N ARG A 162 21.04 -15.13 6.06
CA ARG A 162 22.17 -14.21 6.05
C ARG A 162 22.15 -13.26 7.24
N PRO A 163 23.27 -12.57 7.53
CA PRO A 163 23.31 -11.55 8.57
C PRO A 163 22.29 -10.41 8.34
N ALA A 164 21.67 -9.98 9.44
CA ALA A 164 20.78 -8.81 9.40
C ALA A 164 21.57 -7.55 8.98
N GLY A 165 20.96 -6.69 8.14
CA GLY A 165 21.58 -5.50 7.56
C GLY A 165 22.41 -5.74 6.31
N GLU A 166 22.66 -6.99 5.92
CA GLU A 166 23.54 -7.30 4.78
C GLU A 166 22.92 -6.87 3.44
N ARG A 167 21.68 -7.24 3.17
CA ARG A 167 20.96 -6.85 1.96
C ARG A 167 19.45 -6.87 2.13
N PHE A 168 18.77 -6.20 1.23
CA PHE A 168 17.33 -6.23 1.10
C PHE A 168 16.84 -7.62 0.65
N VAL A 169 15.92 -8.20 1.42
CA VAL A 169 15.15 -9.38 1.06
C VAL A 169 13.72 -9.17 1.52
N TYR A 170 12.82 -8.96 0.57
CA TYR A 170 11.40 -8.85 0.89
C TYR A 170 10.93 -10.11 1.62
N SER A 171 10.42 -9.96 2.84
CA SER A 171 10.09 -11.08 3.71
C SER A 171 8.74 -10.86 4.41
N ASP A 172 7.82 -11.78 4.19
CA ASP A 172 6.52 -11.81 4.88
C ASP A 172 6.70 -12.20 6.34
N ILE A 173 7.72 -13.03 6.66
CA ILE A 173 8.05 -13.38 8.06
C ILE A 173 8.32 -12.13 8.90
N ASN A 174 8.94 -11.09 8.33
CA ASN A 174 9.15 -9.81 9.01
C ASN A 174 7.84 -9.21 9.49
N PHE A 175 6.86 -9.12 8.60
CA PHE A 175 5.59 -8.48 8.91
C PHE A 175 4.64 -9.38 9.71
N ILE A 176 4.73 -10.70 9.58
CA ILE A 176 4.08 -11.61 10.52
C ILE A 176 4.61 -11.32 11.93
N THR A 177 5.94 -11.23 12.09
CA THR A 177 6.59 -10.92 13.37
C THR A 177 6.17 -9.56 13.92
N LEU A 178 6.10 -8.53 13.05
CA LEU A 178 5.63 -7.20 13.46
C LEU A 178 4.16 -7.19 13.87
N GLY A 179 3.30 -7.97 13.22
CA GLY A 179 1.91 -8.18 13.65
C GLY A 179 1.85 -8.81 15.06
N LEU A 180 2.65 -9.84 15.32
CA LEU A 180 2.77 -10.45 16.64
C LEU A 180 3.31 -9.46 17.70
N LEU A 181 4.24 -8.59 17.31
CA LEU A 181 4.75 -7.53 18.18
C LEU A 181 3.64 -6.56 18.58
N VAL A 182 2.83 -6.11 17.61
CA VAL A 182 1.68 -5.23 17.89
C VAL A 182 0.73 -5.88 18.88
N GLU A 183 0.35 -7.14 18.67
CA GLU A 183 -0.56 -7.86 19.56
C GLU A 183 0.01 -8.05 20.96
N THR A 184 1.30 -8.41 21.07
CA THR A 184 1.96 -8.62 22.36
C THR A 184 2.06 -7.32 23.15
N VAL A 185 2.40 -6.21 22.52
CA VAL A 185 2.61 -4.93 23.19
C VAL A 185 1.30 -4.24 23.52
N SER A 186 0.31 -4.31 22.63
CA SER A 186 -0.99 -3.66 22.83
C SER A 186 -2.00 -4.48 23.63
N GLY A 187 -1.82 -5.80 23.71
CA GLY A 187 -2.79 -6.73 24.27
C GLY A 187 -4.04 -6.93 23.39
N LEU A 188 -4.07 -6.40 22.17
CA LEU A 188 -5.21 -6.51 21.26
C LEU A 188 -4.85 -7.37 20.03
N PRO A 189 -5.77 -8.21 19.54
CA PRO A 189 -5.61 -8.82 18.21
C PRO A 189 -5.40 -7.75 17.13
N LEU A 190 -4.58 -8.06 16.11
CA LEU A 190 -4.17 -7.08 15.08
C LEU A 190 -5.38 -6.46 14.35
N ASP A 191 -6.39 -7.25 14.01
CA ASP A 191 -7.62 -6.76 13.37
C ASP A 191 -8.39 -5.77 14.27
N ARG A 192 -8.45 -6.02 15.57
CA ARG A 192 -9.07 -5.11 16.54
C ARG A 192 -8.26 -3.84 16.75
N TYR A 193 -6.93 -3.98 16.81
CA TYR A 193 -6.05 -2.82 16.87
C TYR A 193 -6.22 -1.94 15.64
N ALA A 194 -6.17 -2.53 14.44
CA ALA A 194 -6.35 -1.83 13.18
C ALA A 194 -7.69 -1.09 13.10
N ALA A 195 -8.80 -1.79 13.40
CA ALA A 195 -10.14 -1.21 13.36
C ALA A 195 -10.25 0.03 14.27
N ARG A 196 -9.74 -0.08 15.50
CA ARG A 196 -9.88 0.98 16.51
C ARG A 196 -8.92 2.15 16.31
N HIS A 197 -7.66 1.87 15.96
CA HIS A 197 -6.58 2.85 16.04
C HIS A 197 -6.13 3.39 14.68
N ILE A 198 -6.55 2.76 13.56
CA ILE A 198 -6.17 3.17 12.21
C ILE A 198 -7.40 3.44 11.36
N LEU A 199 -8.27 2.43 11.16
CA LEU A 199 -9.37 2.53 10.21
C LEU A 199 -10.45 3.51 10.68
N ALA A 200 -10.92 3.40 11.92
CA ALA A 200 -11.96 4.29 12.45
C ALA A 200 -11.52 5.76 12.49
N PRO A 201 -10.31 6.14 12.95
CA PRO A 201 -9.84 7.53 12.88
C PRO A 201 -9.78 8.09 11.47
N LEU A 202 -9.52 7.26 10.45
CA LEU A 202 -9.45 7.65 9.04
C LEU A 202 -10.81 7.60 8.32
N GLY A 203 -11.88 7.12 9.02
CA GLY A 203 -13.20 6.94 8.42
C GLY A 203 -13.27 5.81 7.38
N MET A 204 -12.31 4.86 7.39
CA MET A 204 -12.22 3.74 6.47
C MET A 204 -13.22 2.63 6.83
N ALA A 205 -14.49 2.92 6.61
CA ALA A 205 -15.60 2.06 7.06
C ALA A 205 -15.77 0.77 6.21
N HIS A 206 -15.24 0.75 5.02
CA HIS A 206 -15.30 -0.40 4.09
C HIS A 206 -14.07 -1.29 4.18
N SER A 207 -13.13 -0.95 5.07
CA SER A 207 -11.86 -1.66 5.23
C SER A 207 -11.84 -2.54 6.47
N GLY A 208 -11.19 -3.69 6.36
CA GLY A 208 -11.04 -4.60 7.51
C GLY A 208 -10.48 -5.95 7.13
N PHE A 209 -10.27 -6.77 8.15
CA PHE A 209 -9.91 -8.17 8.00
C PHE A 209 -11.18 -9.03 8.05
N ARG A 210 -11.16 -10.17 7.34
CA ARG A 210 -12.25 -11.15 7.39
C ARG A 210 -13.62 -10.49 7.17
N PRO A 211 -13.86 -9.89 6.00
CA PRO A 211 -15.15 -9.26 5.71
C PRO A 211 -16.30 -10.25 5.93
N ASP A 212 -17.45 -9.71 6.33
CA ASP A 212 -18.65 -10.51 6.50
C ASP A 212 -19.00 -11.23 5.19
N ALA A 213 -19.42 -12.48 5.26
CA ALA A 213 -19.82 -13.28 4.09
C ALA A 213 -20.96 -12.64 3.28
N ALA A 214 -21.83 -11.87 3.94
CA ALA A 214 -22.90 -11.12 3.29
C ALA A 214 -22.37 -10.05 2.29
N LEU A 215 -21.14 -9.58 2.48
CA LEU A 215 -20.46 -8.65 1.58
C LEU A 215 -19.88 -9.34 0.33
N GLY A 216 -19.97 -10.66 0.22
CA GLY A 216 -19.46 -11.41 -0.93
C GLY A 216 -19.76 -10.77 -2.29
N PRO A 217 -20.99 -10.33 -2.60
CA PRO A 217 -21.30 -9.66 -3.86
C PRO A 217 -20.55 -8.35 -4.13
N GLU A 218 -20.04 -7.70 -3.09
CA GLU A 218 -19.26 -6.45 -3.20
C GLU A 218 -17.75 -6.68 -3.33
N ILE A 219 -17.30 -7.93 -3.15
CA ILE A 219 -15.87 -8.26 -3.09
C ILE A 219 -15.43 -8.88 -4.42
N ALA A 220 -14.31 -8.42 -4.96
CA ALA A 220 -13.66 -9.05 -6.10
C ALA A 220 -13.06 -10.41 -5.69
N PRO A 221 -13.44 -11.53 -6.34
CA PRO A 221 -12.79 -12.82 -6.07
C PRO A 221 -11.33 -12.79 -6.55
N THR A 222 -10.49 -13.61 -5.94
CA THR A 222 -9.09 -13.74 -6.38
C THR A 222 -8.89 -14.94 -7.29
N GLN A 223 -8.55 -16.09 -6.79
CA GLN A 223 -8.33 -17.29 -7.61
C GLN A 223 -8.96 -18.52 -6.96
N PHE A 224 -9.00 -19.61 -7.69
CA PHE A 224 -9.31 -20.91 -7.09
C PHE A 224 -8.17 -21.36 -6.17
N ASP A 225 -8.52 -21.89 -5.01
CA ASP A 225 -7.54 -22.54 -4.13
C ASP A 225 -7.23 -23.98 -4.58
N ASP A 226 -6.36 -24.66 -3.84
CA ASP A 226 -5.98 -26.05 -4.12
C ASP A 226 -7.17 -27.04 -4.03
N GLY A 227 -8.28 -26.66 -3.38
CA GLY A 227 -9.53 -27.39 -3.30
C GLY A 227 -10.52 -27.03 -4.40
N ASN A 228 -10.12 -26.23 -5.40
CA ASN A 228 -10.97 -25.70 -6.46
C ASN A 228 -12.16 -24.87 -5.95
N VAL A 229 -11.94 -24.14 -4.84
CA VAL A 229 -12.91 -23.18 -4.29
C VAL A 229 -12.45 -21.76 -4.63
N MET A 230 -13.36 -20.96 -5.22
CA MET A 230 -13.08 -19.56 -5.53
C MET A 230 -12.92 -18.76 -4.23
N LEU A 231 -11.74 -18.16 -4.05
CA LEU A 231 -11.45 -17.29 -2.91
C LEU A 231 -12.14 -15.94 -3.11
N ARG A 232 -13.21 -15.70 -2.36
CA ARG A 232 -13.95 -14.43 -2.36
C ARG A 232 -14.27 -14.02 -0.93
N GLY A 233 -13.77 -12.87 -0.48
CA GLY A 233 -13.84 -12.46 0.93
C GLY A 233 -12.93 -13.27 1.86
N VAL A 234 -12.14 -14.17 1.28
CA VAL A 234 -11.11 -14.96 1.96
C VAL A 234 -9.75 -14.52 1.44
N VAL A 235 -8.80 -14.25 2.35
CA VAL A 235 -7.47 -13.76 1.98
C VAL A 235 -6.77 -14.70 0.99
N HIS A 236 -6.23 -14.11 -0.08
CA HIS A 236 -5.51 -14.84 -1.13
C HIS A 236 -4.20 -15.46 -0.62
N ASP A 237 -3.45 -14.70 0.17
CA ASP A 237 -2.17 -15.15 0.71
C ASP A 237 -2.32 -16.45 1.52
N PRO A 238 -1.63 -17.55 1.12
CA PRO A 238 -1.83 -18.84 1.75
C PRO A 238 -1.34 -18.89 3.19
N THR A 239 -0.28 -18.17 3.55
CA THR A 239 0.23 -18.09 4.91
C THR A 239 -0.77 -17.36 5.81
N ALA A 240 -1.26 -16.20 5.39
CA ALA A 240 -2.30 -15.45 6.12
C ALA A 240 -3.60 -16.26 6.22
N ARG A 241 -4.01 -16.97 5.16
CA ARG A 241 -5.19 -17.83 5.17
C ARG A 241 -5.06 -18.96 6.19
N ARG A 242 -3.90 -19.64 6.24
CA ARG A 242 -3.62 -20.68 7.25
C ARG A 242 -3.57 -20.12 8.67
N MET A 243 -3.25 -18.82 8.83
CA MET A 243 -3.28 -18.10 10.11
C MET A 243 -4.70 -17.66 10.54
N GLY A 244 -5.74 -17.92 9.73
CA GLY A 244 -7.12 -17.52 10.03
C GLY A 244 -7.53 -16.18 9.45
N GLY A 245 -6.80 -15.66 8.46
CA GLY A 245 -7.16 -14.46 7.69
C GLY A 245 -6.71 -13.14 8.30
N VAL A 246 -5.99 -13.16 9.43
CA VAL A 246 -5.43 -11.96 10.07
C VAL A 246 -3.93 -12.16 10.26
N ALA A 247 -3.13 -11.40 9.52
CA ALA A 247 -1.69 -11.46 9.64
C ALA A 247 -1.06 -10.08 9.32
N GLY A 248 0.12 -9.80 9.88
CA GLY A 248 0.76 -8.50 9.69
C GLY A 248 1.21 -8.22 8.25
N HIS A 249 1.32 -9.25 7.41
CA HIS A 249 1.79 -9.12 6.04
C HIS A 249 0.67 -9.06 4.98
N ALA A 250 -0.54 -9.59 5.29
CA ALA A 250 -1.68 -9.67 4.37
C ALA A 250 -3.00 -9.89 5.14
N GLY A 251 -4.14 -9.70 4.48
CA GLY A 251 -5.49 -9.97 4.99
C GLY A 251 -6.40 -8.74 5.07
N LEU A 252 -5.91 -7.53 4.79
CA LEU A 252 -6.76 -6.35 4.67
C LEU A 252 -7.59 -6.42 3.38
N PHE A 253 -8.88 -6.16 3.49
CA PHE A 253 -9.77 -5.83 2.37
C PHE A 253 -10.12 -4.35 2.43
N SER A 254 -10.24 -3.69 1.28
CA SER A 254 -10.53 -2.25 1.18
C SER A 254 -11.06 -1.89 -0.19
N ASP A 255 -11.58 -0.68 -0.35
CA ASP A 255 -12.01 -0.10 -1.63
C ASP A 255 -11.24 1.17 -2.00
N ALA A 256 -11.63 1.80 -3.11
CA ALA A 256 -10.94 2.96 -3.64
C ALA A 256 -11.12 4.22 -2.78
N ASP A 257 -12.29 4.44 -2.20
CA ASP A 257 -12.53 5.63 -1.35
C ASP A 257 -11.72 5.56 -0.05
N ASP A 258 -11.71 4.40 0.62
CA ASP A 258 -10.97 4.22 1.86
C ASP A 258 -9.45 4.34 1.62
N MET A 259 -8.92 3.71 0.55
CA MET A 259 -7.51 3.79 0.23
C MET A 259 -7.09 5.20 -0.22
N ALA A 260 -7.96 5.93 -0.92
CA ALA A 260 -7.72 7.33 -1.27
C ALA A 260 -7.72 8.23 -0.03
N ALA A 261 -8.64 8.00 0.90
CA ALA A 261 -8.67 8.70 2.19
C ALA A 261 -7.39 8.45 2.99
N TYR A 262 -6.93 7.21 3.04
CA TYR A 262 -5.64 6.84 3.66
C TYR A 262 -4.47 7.60 3.03
N ALA A 263 -4.36 7.57 1.70
CA ALA A 263 -3.27 8.21 0.97
C ALA A 263 -3.25 9.73 1.19
N GLN A 264 -4.41 10.36 1.08
CA GLN A 264 -4.53 11.81 1.29
C GLN A 264 -4.21 12.21 2.73
N ALA A 265 -4.76 11.48 3.72
CA ALA A 265 -4.48 11.77 5.12
C ALA A 265 -2.98 11.65 5.45
N LEU A 266 -2.28 10.66 4.86
CA LEU A 266 -0.83 10.49 5.03
C LEU A 266 -0.06 11.66 4.39
N LEU A 267 -0.39 12.05 3.15
CA LEU A 267 0.23 13.20 2.47
C LEU A 267 0.01 14.49 3.25
N ASP A 268 -1.21 14.73 3.74
CA ASP A 268 -1.55 15.92 4.55
C ASP A 268 -0.74 15.95 5.85
N ARG A 269 -0.66 14.83 6.56
CA ARG A 269 0.13 14.71 7.79
C ARG A 269 1.61 14.99 7.51
N ARG A 270 2.14 14.42 6.44
CA ARG A 270 3.52 14.61 6.02
C ARG A 270 3.82 16.07 5.67
N ALA A 271 2.92 16.73 4.98
CA ALA A 271 3.02 18.15 4.61
C ALA A 271 2.79 19.11 5.81
N GLY A 272 2.31 18.61 6.95
CA GLY A 272 1.98 19.44 8.11
C GLY A 272 0.61 20.13 8.01
N ARG A 273 -0.25 19.66 7.12
CA ARG A 273 -1.65 20.09 7.03
C ARG A 273 -2.53 19.38 8.09
N GLY A 274 -3.73 19.89 8.32
CA GLY A 274 -4.73 19.19 9.15
C GLY A 274 -5.02 17.81 8.59
N SER A 275 -4.93 16.77 9.43
CA SER A 275 -5.05 15.39 8.98
C SER A 275 -5.56 14.49 10.10
N ALA A 276 -6.42 13.53 9.74
CA ALA A 276 -6.85 12.44 10.61
C ALA A 276 -5.83 11.29 10.71
N PHE A 277 -4.73 11.32 9.95
CA PHE A 277 -3.73 10.26 9.99
C PHE A 277 -3.20 10.07 11.42
N PRO A 278 -3.28 8.85 11.99
CA PRO A 278 -3.15 8.63 13.44
C PRO A 278 -1.69 8.54 13.90
N LEU A 279 -0.79 9.33 13.32
CA LEU A 279 0.61 9.46 13.70
C LEU A 279 1.04 10.93 13.65
N LYS A 280 2.08 11.29 14.38
CA LYS A 280 2.70 12.62 14.33
C LYS A 280 3.40 12.84 12.99
N ARG A 281 3.52 14.10 12.57
CA ARG A 281 4.23 14.48 11.34
C ARG A 281 5.67 13.93 11.29
N GLY A 282 6.41 14.07 12.38
CA GLY A 282 7.80 13.56 12.47
C GLY A 282 7.89 12.06 12.21
N THR A 283 6.93 11.29 12.72
CA THR A 283 6.84 9.84 12.51
C THR A 283 6.52 9.48 11.06
N VAL A 284 5.60 10.21 10.45
CA VAL A 284 5.27 10.01 9.02
C VAL A 284 6.49 10.34 8.14
N LEU A 285 7.22 11.41 8.44
CA LEU A 285 8.47 11.72 7.75
C LEU A 285 9.49 10.58 7.91
N LEU A 286 9.68 10.07 9.13
CA LEU A 286 10.56 8.93 9.38
C LEU A 286 10.15 7.69 8.58
N MET A 287 8.85 7.37 8.54
CA MET A 287 8.33 6.21 7.82
C MET A 287 8.53 6.31 6.30
N THR A 288 8.49 7.51 5.75
CA THR A 288 8.46 7.74 4.29
C THR A 288 9.80 8.26 3.73
N THR A 289 10.87 8.17 4.49
CA THR A 289 12.24 8.46 4.08
C THR A 289 13.13 7.23 4.26
N PRO A 290 14.30 7.16 3.59
CA PRO A 290 15.19 6.00 3.67
C PRO A 290 15.59 5.65 5.11
N GLN A 291 15.40 4.40 5.50
CA GLN A 291 15.64 3.85 6.85
C GLN A 291 16.46 2.55 6.84
N GLN A 292 16.86 2.08 5.67
CA GLN A 292 17.76 0.94 5.51
C GLN A 292 19.18 1.28 6.01
N PRO A 293 20.07 0.30 6.18
CA PRO A 293 21.46 0.58 6.53
C PRO A 293 22.12 1.56 5.54
N ALA A 294 22.97 2.46 6.03
CA ALA A 294 23.44 3.64 5.29
C ALA A 294 24.11 3.32 3.93
N ASP A 295 24.83 2.20 3.84
CA ASP A 295 25.59 1.81 2.64
C ASP A 295 24.77 0.97 1.66
N ARG A 296 23.44 0.91 1.81
CA ARG A 296 22.56 0.09 0.97
C ARG A 296 21.78 0.93 -0.04
N THR A 297 21.69 0.42 -1.25
CA THR A 297 21.07 1.10 -2.42
C THR A 297 19.60 0.78 -2.63
N ASP A 298 19.11 -0.34 -2.06
CA ASP A 298 17.69 -0.66 -2.05
C ASP A 298 16.99 0.20 -0.98
N LEU A 299 16.45 1.35 -1.39
CA LEU A 299 15.91 2.34 -0.46
C LEU A 299 14.53 1.92 0.05
N ARG A 300 14.44 1.78 1.37
CA ARG A 300 13.20 1.43 2.08
C ARG A 300 12.89 2.44 3.18
N GLY A 301 11.63 2.85 3.25
CA GLY A 301 11.06 3.45 4.45
C GLY A 301 10.58 2.38 5.43
N LEU A 302 9.96 2.79 6.55
CA LEU A 302 9.37 1.86 7.52
C LEU A 302 8.04 1.34 6.99
N GLY A 303 8.08 0.18 6.34
CA GLY A 303 6.95 -0.46 5.65
C GLY A 303 6.74 0.00 4.20
N TRP A 304 7.42 1.05 3.74
CA TRP A 304 7.26 1.60 2.40
C TRP A 304 8.44 1.26 1.48
N ASP A 305 8.14 1.08 0.21
CA ASP A 305 9.12 1.02 -0.86
C ASP A 305 9.42 2.44 -1.38
N ILE A 306 10.71 2.75 -1.63
CA ILE A 306 11.16 4.04 -2.14
C ILE A 306 11.90 3.84 -3.48
N ALA A 307 12.93 3.01 -3.48
CA ALA A 307 13.67 2.68 -4.70
C ALA A 307 14.30 1.29 -4.59
N THR A 308 13.55 0.29 -4.98
CA THR A 308 13.96 -1.11 -5.12
C THR A 308 13.46 -1.64 -6.46
N HIS A 309 13.75 -2.90 -6.77
CA HIS A 309 13.20 -3.55 -7.96
C HIS A 309 11.65 -3.73 -7.91
N TYR A 310 11.00 -3.46 -6.78
CA TYR A 310 9.53 -3.44 -6.65
C TYR A 310 8.91 -2.07 -6.93
N SER A 311 9.72 -1.00 -7.10
CA SER A 311 9.24 0.38 -7.25
C SER A 311 8.66 0.68 -8.64
N THR A 312 8.17 -0.31 -9.36
CA THR A 312 7.56 -0.13 -10.69
C THR A 312 6.34 0.81 -10.69
N PRO A 313 5.49 0.87 -9.64
CA PRO A 313 4.36 1.82 -9.59
C PRO A 313 4.78 3.28 -9.47
N ARG A 314 6.07 3.58 -9.31
CA ARG A 314 6.62 4.94 -9.39
C ARG A 314 6.49 5.51 -10.81
N GLY A 315 6.43 4.65 -11.82
CA GLY A 315 6.55 5.07 -13.21
C GLY A 315 7.93 5.66 -13.49
N ASP A 316 8.04 6.35 -14.63
CA ASP A 316 9.31 6.91 -15.12
C ASP A 316 9.54 8.37 -14.65
N LEU A 317 8.50 9.05 -14.16
CA LEU A 317 8.52 10.49 -13.89
C LEU A 317 8.47 10.87 -12.40
N PHE A 318 7.81 10.08 -11.55
CA PHE A 318 7.84 10.40 -10.13
C PHE A 318 9.27 10.23 -9.58
N PRO A 319 9.78 11.22 -8.81
CA PRO A 319 11.18 11.24 -8.36
C PRO A 319 11.46 10.16 -7.30
N VAL A 320 12.72 9.84 -7.11
CA VAL A 320 13.17 9.16 -5.89
C VAL A 320 12.91 10.09 -4.69
N GLY A 321 12.21 9.57 -3.68
CA GLY A 321 11.63 10.37 -2.59
C GLY A 321 10.10 10.28 -2.57
N SER A 322 9.49 9.92 -3.71
CA SER A 322 8.18 9.32 -3.75
C SER A 322 8.26 7.88 -3.20
N PHE A 323 7.15 7.35 -2.71
CA PHE A 323 7.11 6.05 -2.04
C PHE A 323 5.76 5.36 -2.25
N GLY A 324 5.75 4.07 -2.09
CA GLY A 324 4.53 3.31 -2.28
C GLY A 324 4.68 1.85 -1.90
N HIS A 325 3.73 1.03 -2.33
CA HIS A 325 3.77 -0.41 -2.17
C HIS A 325 2.84 -1.10 -3.17
N THR A 326 3.07 -2.39 -3.39
CA THR A 326 2.25 -3.25 -4.25
C THR A 326 1.62 -4.39 -3.46
N GLY A 327 0.46 -4.88 -3.94
CA GLY A 327 -0.15 -6.12 -3.52
C GLY A 327 -0.03 -7.19 -4.60
N PHE A 328 0.15 -8.43 -4.19
CA PHE A 328 0.27 -9.58 -5.10
C PHE A 328 -0.98 -9.77 -5.97
N THR A 329 -2.15 -9.54 -5.41
CA THR A 329 -3.45 -9.63 -6.06
C THR A 329 -3.63 -8.66 -7.23
N GLY A 330 -2.80 -7.61 -7.31
CA GLY A 330 -2.84 -6.59 -8.37
C GLY A 330 -2.90 -5.16 -7.87
N THR A 331 -3.20 -4.97 -6.60
CA THR A 331 -3.32 -3.65 -5.97
C THR A 331 -1.99 -2.91 -5.89
N SER A 332 -2.01 -1.58 -5.96
CA SER A 332 -0.86 -0.71 -5.71
C SER A 332 -1.28 0.69 -5.29
N LEU A 333 -0.46 1.30 -4.45
CA LEU A 333 -0.56 2.71 -4.06
C LEU A 333 0.84 3.32 -4.15
N TRP A 334 0.98 4.41 -4.90
CA TRP A 334 2.20 5.19 -4.97
C TRP A 334 1.90 6.65 -4.70
N MET A 335 2.70 7.30 -3.87
CA MET A 335 2.52 8.68 -3.42
C MET A 335 3.76 9.50 -3.70
N ASP A 336 3.58 10.68 -4.26
CA ASP A 336 4.64 11.67 -4.43
C ASP A 336 4.35 12.93 -3.60
N PRO A 337 5.08 13.13 -2.51
CA PRO A 337 4.91 14.32 -1.68
C PRO A 337 5.31 15.63 -2.37
N ALA A 338 6.18 15.57 -3.39
CA ALA A 338 6.65 16.78 -4.08
C ALA A 338 5.55 17.40 -4.93
N SER A 339 4.77 16.57 -5.63
CA SER A 339 3.62 16.99 -6.41
C SER A 339 2.30 16.94 -5.63
N ASP A 340 2.32 16.56 -4.34
CA ASP A 340 1.12 16.35 -3.51
C ASP A 340 0.10 15.43 -4.22
N SER A 341 0.58 14.28 -4.71
CA SER A 341 -0.23 13.38 -5.51
C SER A 341 -0.08 11.91 -5.10
N PHE A 342 -1.08 11.11 -5.48
CA PHE A 342 -1.02 9.66 -5.40
C PHE A 342 -1.66 9.01 -6.63
N VAL A 343 -1.21 7.80 -6.93
CA VAL A 343 -1.80 6.90 -7.93
C VAL A 343 -2.18 5.60 -7.21
N LEU A 344 -3.47 5.28 -7.23
CA LEU A 344 -4.05 4.06 -6.69
C LEU A 344 -4.55 3.19 -7.85
N ILE A 345 -4.19 1.92 -7.86
CA ILE A 345 -4.72 0.90 -8.78
C ILE A 345 -5.20 -0.28 -7.94
N LEU A 346 -6.45 -0.65 -8.09
CA LEU A 346 -7.06 -1.81 -7.48
C LEU A 346 -7.56 -2.75 -8.57
N THR A 347 -7.07 -3.97 -8.55
CA THR A 347 -7.49 -5.04 -9.47
C THR A 347 -7.23 -6.40 -8.82
N ASN A 348 -7.98 -7.40 -9.23
CA ASN A 348 -7.79 -8.79 -8.84
C ASN A 348 -7.13 -9.59 -9.98
N ARG A 349 -5.94 -9.13 -10.46
CA ARG A 349 -5.22 -9.73 -11.60
C ARG A 349 -5.03 -11.25 -11.53
N VAL A 350 -5.10 -11.81 -10.32
CA VAL A 350 -4.96 -13.26 -10.08
C VAL A 350 -6.25 -14.03 -10.40
N HIS A 351 -7.35 -13.34 -10.68
CA HIS A 351 -8.62 -13.97 -11.05
C HIS A 351 -8.62 -14.36 -12.53
N PRO A 352 -9.07 -15.59 -12.88
CA PRO A 352 -9.50 -16.65 -11.95
C PRO A 352 -8.41 -17.67 -11.59
N ASP A 353 -7.28 -17.70 -12.29
CA ASP A 353 -6.30 -18.80 -12.36
C ASP A 353 -4.86 -18.44 -11.98
N GLY A 354 -4.68 -17.34 -11.24
CA GLY A 354 -3.35 -16.86 -10.80
C GLY A 354 -2.81 -15.69 -11.64
N GLY A 355 -3.35 -15.45 -12.83
CA GLY A 355 -3.07 -14.30 -13.68
C GLY A 355 -1.62 -14.17 -14.18
N HIS A 356 -1.30 -13.04 -14.80
CA HIS A 356 -0.03 -12.79 -15.47
C HIS A 356 0.79 -11.67 -14.78
N GLY A 357 1.88 -12.05 -14.12
CA GLY A 357 2.68 -11.13 -13.29
C GLY A 357 3.35 -9.97 -14.04
N ARG A 358 3.80 -10.16 -15.30
CA ARG A 358 4.50 -9.11 -16.06
C ARG A 358 3.57 -7.99 -16.52
N GLN A 359 2.35 -8.31 -16.88
CA GLN A 359 1.37 -7.34 -17.39
C GLN A 359 1.00 -6.31 -16.33
N ILE A 360 0.78 -6.75 -15.07
CA ILE A 360 0.45 -5.81 -13.99
C ILE A 360 1.64 -4.88 -13.63
N ILE A 361 2.87 -5.37 -13.75
CA ILE A 361 4.07 -4.56 -13.53
C ILE A 361 4.10 -3.41 -14.55
N ARG A 362 3.89 -3.73 -15.83
CA ARG A 362 3.84 -2.75 -16.91
C ARG A 362 2.68 -1.77 -16.74
N LEU A 363 1.47 -2.27 -16.46
CA LEU A 363 0.28 -1.43 -16.26
C LEU A 363 0.51 -0.38 -15.16
N ARG A 364 1.06 -0.78 -14.02
CA ARG A 364 1.36 0.11 -12.91
C ARG A 364 2.36 1.21 -13.31
N ASN A 365 3.42 0.86 -14.03
CA ASN A 365 4.41 1.82 -14.53
C ASN A 365 3.79 2.80 -15.53
N ASP A 366 3.11 2.29 -16.55
CA ASP A 366 2.55 3.10 -17.63
C ASP A 366 1.48 4.08 -17.11
N VAL A 367 0.60 3.61 -16.21
CA VAL A 367 -0.45 4.43 -15.60
C VAL A 367 0.16 5.52 -14.71
N ALA A 368 1.16 5.19 -13.88
CA ALA A 368 1.83 6.18 -13.04
C ALA A 368 2.56 7.24 -13.87
N THR A 369 3.23 6.82 -14.95
CA THR A 369 3.91 7.75 -15.90
C THR A 369 2.90 8.67 -16.59
N ALA A 370 1.76 8.13 -17.05
CA ALA A 370 0.72 8.94 -17.70
C ALA A 370 0.06 9.90 -16.70
N ALA A 371 -0.21 9.45 -15.45
CA ALA A 371 -0.76 10.30 -14.40
C ALA A 371 0.22 11.44 -14.04
N ALA A 372 1.50 11.15 -13.89
CA ALA A 372 2.53 12.14 -13.61
C ALA A 372 2.59 13.22 -14.70
N ARG A 373 2.55 12.82 -16.00
CA ARG A 373 2.48 13.76 -17.14
C ARG A 373 1.23 14.64 -17.08
N ALA A 374 0.06 14.04 -16.83
CA ALA A 374 -1.20 14.79 -16.72
C ALA A 374 -1.16 15.84 -15.59
N LEU A 375 -0.40 15.55 -14.53
CA LEU A 375 -0.18 16.45 -13.39
C LEU A 375 0.95 17.46 -13.62
N GLY A 376 1.67 17.41 -14.76
CA GLY A 376 2.78 18.30 -15.08
C GLY A 376 4.08 17.95 -14.32
N VAL A 377 4.21 16.73 -13.83
CA VAL A 377 5.47 16.21 -13.28
C VAL A 377 6.38 15.81 -14.45
N THR A 378 7.59 16.37 -14.48
CA THR A 378 8.57 16.24 -15.58
C THR A 378 9.90 15.66 -15.08
#